data_162e211224a0a71533271cf03c48de67
#
_entry.id   162e211224a0a71533271cf03c48de67
#
_cell.length_a   1.000
_cell.length_b   1.000
_cell.length_c   1.000
_cell.angle_alpha   90.00
_cell.angle_beta   90.00
_cell.angle_gamma   90.00
#
_symmetry.space_group_name_H-M   'P 1'
#
loop_
_entity.id
_entity.type
_entity.pdbx_description
1 polymer ?
#
loop_
_entity_poly.entity_id
_entity_poly.type
_entity_poly.pdbx_seq_one_letter_code
_entity_poly.pdbx_strand_id
1 'polypeptide(L)'
;MQHIESMPRIGIVGGGPAGLTLARILHVHGIQSLVFEREGHFGERPQGGTLDMHPDTGQFALRCARIEPAFLRIARYEDQGVRIADKHGRILFDDHGNEGDRPEVDRAQLRQILLDSLPTGVVRWGHAPKSVEAQSDGTFELIFDNGSAPERFDLVVGADGAWSQIRPLVSPVRPEYEGILFVEFHLADVDTQHLDIAELVGHGKMFAFGDCKGILAQRNSDGHVYGYAAFRAPLTWLSNFGSELSPAAAKAMLIGVFEDWSENLLRFIYESDDQMIARPLSFLPVGHSWENRPGVTLLGDAAHVMSPFSGEGANLAMRDAADLALGLADCADWKAAVARFERVMFHRASVAAAAALAAMRDVFSGAGLAHAVEQMRSHHPETPTSVRPA
;
A
#
# COMPACT_ATOMS: atom_id res chain seq x y z
N MET A 1 11.07 44.35 -4.39
CA MET A 1 11.60 43.32 -3.50
C MET A 1 10.52 42.25 -3.41
N GLN A 2 10.69 41.09 -4.08
CA GLN A 2 9.80 39.96 -3.88
C GLN A 2 9.97 39.50 -2.41
N HIS A 3 8.91 39.48 -1.65
CA HIS A 3 8.89 38.83 -0.35
C HIS A 3 9.15 37.32 -0.62
N ILE A 4 10.35 36.85 -0.34
CA ILE A 4 10.60 35.42 -0.21
C ILE A 4 9.84 35.02 1.06
N GLU A 5 8.69 34.36 0.92
CA GLU A 5 8.02 33.74 2.07
C GLU A 5 9.02 32.78 2.72
N SER A 6 9.14 32.85 4.04
CA SER A 6 9.99 31.89 4.77
C SER A 6 9.44 30.48 4.54
N MET A 7 10.35 29.49 4.45
CA MET A 7 9.95 28.08 4.36
C MET A 7 8.98 27.72 5.46
N PRO A 8 7.87 27.01 5.15
CA PRO A 8 6.87 26.67 6.14
C PRO A 8 7.41 25.67 7.18
N ARG A 9 6.93 25.76 8.40
CA ARG A 9 7.03 24.66 9.38
C ARG A 9 6.08 23.56 8.95
N ILE A 10 6.59 22.34 8.70
CA ILE A 10 5.82 21.23 8.11
C ILE A 10 5.59 20.15 9.14
N GLY A 11 4.31 19.84 9.41
CA GLY A 11 3.88 18.69 10.18
C GLY A 11 3.33 17.59 9.24
N ILE A 12 3.90 16.41 9.29
CA ILE A 12 3.48 15.26 8.51
C ILE A 12 2.76 14.28 9.45
N VAL A 13 1.53 13.94 9.18
CA VAL A 13 0.75 12.99 9.98
C VAL A 13 0.75 11.64 9.27
N GLY A 14 1.41 10.64 9.88
CA GLY A 14 1.58 9.28 9.38
C GLY A 14 3.03 8.93 9.02
N GLY A 15 3.59 7.95 9.71
CA GLY A 15 4.94 7.39 9.52
C GLY A 15 4.96 6.15 8.63
N GLY A 16 4.06 6.09 7.63
CA GLY A 16 4.10 5.10 6.56
C GLY A 16 5.12 5.44 5.46
N PRO A 17 5.26 4.60 4.42
CA PRO A 17 6.23 4.83 3.34
C PRO A 17 6.14 6.22 2.72
N ALA A 18 4.93 6.73 2.49
CA ALA A 18 4.72 8.06 1.90
C ALA A 18 5.20 9.21 2.82
N GLY A 19 4.77 9.22 4.09
CA GLY A 19 5.16 10.27 5.04
C GLY A 19 6.66 10.27 5.33
N LEU A 20 7.28 9.10 5.47
CA LEU A 20 8.72 8.98 5.67
C LEU A 20 9.51 9.39 4.42
N THR A 21 9.02 9.04 3.22
CA THR A 21 9.63 9.48 1.95
C THR A 21 9.59 11.00 1.83
N LEU A 22 8.43 11.63 2.14
CA LEU A 22 8.31 13.08 2.16
C LEU A 22 9.31 13.71 3.12
N ALA A 23 9.34 13.27 4.38
CA ALA A 23 10.25 13.78 5.39
C ALA A 23 11.72 13.64 4.96
N ARG A 24 12.08 12.49 4.35
CA ARG A 24 13.44 12.24 3.89
C ARG A 24 13.84 13.16 2.74
N ILE A 25 12.99 13.34 1.74
CA ILE A 25 13.31 14.22 0.60
C ILE A 25 13.39 15.69 1.08
N LEU A 26 12.47 16.14 1.93
CA LEU A 26 12.55 17.47 2.55
C LEU A 26 13.89 17.66 3.29
N HIS A 27 14.30 16.68 4.09
CA HIS A 27 15.58 16.70 4.79
C HIS A 27 16.78 16.79 3.82
N VAL A 28 16.76 16.05 2.70
CA VAL A 28 17.79 16.12 1.65
C VAL A 28 17.95 17.53 1.09
N HIS A 29 16.85 18.29 1.05
CA HIS A 29 16.83 19.67 0.56
C HIS A 29 16.96 20.72 1.69
N GLY A 30 17.27 20.30 2.92
CA GLY A 30 17.48 21.21 4.07
C GLY A 30 16.17 21.79 4.63
N ILE A 31 15.01 21.27 4.26
CA ILE A 31 13.71 21.69 4.76
C ILE A 31 13.33 20.86 5.99
N GLN A 32 13.05 21.55 7.10
CA GLN A 32 12.69 20.90 8.36
C GLN A 32 11.23 20.43 8.34
N SER A 33 11.00 19.22 8.84
CA SER A 33 9.67 18.66 9.06
C SER A 33 9.65 17.74 10.29
N LEU A 34 8.47 17.52 10.85
CA LEU A 34 8.23 16.51 11.88
C LEU A 34 7.19 15.51 11.38
N VAL A 35 7.39 14.25 11.70
CA VAL A 35 6.46 13.15 11.39
C VAL A 35 5.80 12.68 12.69
N PHE A 36 4.48 12.66 12.72
CA PHE A 36 3.68 12.18 13.85
C PHE A 36 3.09 10.81 13.51
N GLU A 37 3.53 9.78 14.23
CA GLU A 37 3.10 8.41 14.04
C GLU A 37 2.34 7.92 15.26
N ARG A 38 1.17 7.29 15.03
CA ARG A 38 0.32 6.78 16.10
C ARG A 38 0.90 5.56 16.82
N GLU A 39 1.68 4.73 16.11
CA GLU A 39 2.37 3.59 16.71
C GLU A 39 3.38 4.08 17.75
N GLY A 40 3.50 3.38 18.87
CA GLY A 40 4.43 3.74 19.95
C GLY A 40 5.90 3.49 19.57
N HIS A 41 6.14 2.57 18.65
CA HIS A 41 7.48 2.25 18.14
C HIS A 41 7.39 1.48 16.80
N PHE A 42 8.51 1.41 16.09
CA PHE A 42 8.63 0.52 14.92
C PHE A 42 8.41 -0.94 15.33
N GLY A 43 7.58 -1.66 14.57
CA GLY A 43 7.29 -3.07 14.83
C GLY A 43 6.14 -3.32 15.81
N GLU A 44 5.43 -2.30 16.28
CA GLU A 44 4.23 -2.49 17.13
C GLU A 44 3.14 -3.30 16.42
N ARG A 45 3.07 -3.19 15.08
CA ARG A 45 2.19 -4.02 14.27
C ARG A 45 2.92 -4.61 13.05
N PRO A 46 2.50 -5.79 12.55
CA PRO A 46 2.98 -6.31 11.28
C PRO A 46 2.72 -5.31 10.13
N GLN A 47 3.69 -5.13 9.25
CA GLN A 47 3.59 -4.18 8.13
C GLN A 47 2.96 -4.80 6.88
N GLY A 48 2.67 -6.11 6.89
CA GLY A 48 2.10 -6.85 5.77
C GLY A 48 3.14 -7.39 4.80
N GLY A 49 2.69 -7.77 3.62
CA GLY A 49 3.48 -8.42 2.59
C GLY A 49 4.52 -7.55 1.90
N THR A 50 4.74 -7.80 0.62
CA THR A 50 5.73 -7.10 -0.20
C THR A 50 5.09 -6.03 -1.10
N LEU A 51 5.94 -5.26 -1.76
CA LEU A 51 5.59 -4.27 -2.79
C LEU A 51 6.52 -4.48 -3.98
N ASP A 52 5.95 -4.51 -5.17
CA ASP A 52 6.71 -4.34 -6.40
C ASP A 52 7.01 -2.85 -6.61
N MET A 53 8.28 -2.51 -6.78
CA MET A 53 8.72 -1.12 -6.84
C MET A 53 8.88 -0.64 -8.28
N HIS A 54 7.96 0.23 -8.71
CA HIS A 54 7.92 0.73 -10.09
C HIS A 54 8.99 1.78 -10.37
N PRO A 55 9.68 1.76 -11.55
CA PRO A 55 10.80 2.66 -11.88
C PRO A 55 10.45 4.14 -11.80
N ASP A 56 9.27 4.52 -12.32
CA ASP A 56 8.85 5.92 -12.49
C ASP A 56 8.14 6.50 -11.28
N THR A 57 7.87 5.69 -10.26
CA THR A 57 7.13 6.10 -9.06
C THR A 57 7.90 5.78 -7.78
N GLY A 58 7.79 4.58 -7.23
CA GLY A 58 8.47 4.21 -5.99
C GLY A 58 9.99 4.32 -6.07
N GLN A 59 10.62 3.74 -7.10
CA GLN A 59 12.08 3.84 -7.26
C GLN A 59 12.53 5.28 -7.54
N PHE A 60 11.75 6.05 -8.33
CA PHE A 60 12.01 7.46 -8.53
C PHE A 60 12.05 8.22 -7.19
N ALA A 61 11.08 7.97 -6.32
CA ALA A 61 11.03 8.60 -5.00
C ALA A 61 12.24 8.22 -4.12
N LEU A 62 12.68 6.95 -4.18
CA LEU A 62 13.89 6.49 -3.47
C LEU A 62 15.19 7.16 -3.99
N ARG A 63 15.27 7.41 -5.30
CA ARG A 63 16.36 8.20 -5.88
C ARG A 63 16.34 9.64 -5.37
N CYS A 64 15.18 10.30 -5.37
CA CYS A 64 15.02 11.65 -4.81
C CYS A 64 15.36 11.70 -3.31
N ALA A 65 15.03 10.66 -2.57
CA ALA A 65 15.38 10.49 -1.16
C ALA A 65 16.87 10.18 -0.93
N ARG A 66 17.65 9.91 -1.98
CA ARG A 66 19.06 9.48 -1.94
C ARG A 66 19.29 8.23 -1.08
N ILE A 67 18.36 7.27 -1.14
CA ILE A 67 18.46 5.97 -0.44
C ILE A 67 18.40 4.77 -1.38
N GLU A 68 18.47 4.99 -2.69
CA GLU A 68 18.52 3.92 -3.68
C GLU A 68 19.58 2.83 -3.36
N PRO A 69 20.83 3.15 -2.91
CA PRO A 69 21.78 2.11 -2.54
C PRO A 69 21.31 1.23 -1.34
N ALA A 70 20.52 1.79 -0.42
CA ALA A 70 19.94 1.02 0.66
C ALA A 70 18.80 0.12 0.16
N PHE A 71 17.97 0.64 -0.75
CA PHE A 71 16.91 -0.11 -1.40
C PHE A 71 17.45 -1.30 -2.21
N LEU A 72 18.49 -1.10 -3.03
CA LEU A 72 19.09 -2.16 -3.84
C LEU A 72 19.63 -3.35 -3.02
N ARG A 73 19.91 -3.18 -1.74
CA ARG A 73 20.34 -4.27 -0.84
C ARG A 73 19.19 -5.16 -0.34
N ILE A 74 17.96 -4.65 -0.41
CA ILE A 74 16.76 -5.35 0.05
C ILE A 74 15.79 -5.68 -1.10
N ALA A 75 16.06 -5.18 -2.29
CA ALA A 75 15.29 -5.42 -3.49
C ALA A 75 15.52 -6.85 -4.01
N ARG A 76 14.45 -7.60 -4.24
CA ARG A 76 14.48 -8.97 -4.73
C ARG A 76 14.01 -8.99 -6.19
N TYR A 77 14.97 -9.04 -7.09
CA TYR A 77 14.72 -9.14 -8.54
C TYR A 77 14.31 -10.56 -8.95
N GLU A 78 14.69 -11.57 -8.19
CA GLU A 78 14.35 -12.98 -8.37
C GLU A 78 12.89 -13.30 -8.04
N ASP A 79 12.18 -12.43 -7.31
CA ASP A 79 10.82 -12.67 -6.82
C ASP A 79 9.75 -11.92 -7.64
N GLN A 80 10.03 -11.59 -8.89
CA GLN A 80 9.09 -10.87 -9.78
C GLN A 80 8.11 -11.80 -10.51
N GLY A 81 8.20 -13.12 -10.29
CA GLY A 81 7.35 -14.12 -10.93
C GLY A 81 5.86 -13.94 -10.61
N VAL A 82 5.00 -14.29 -11.57
CA VAL A 82 3.55 -14.26 -11.41
C VAL A 82 2.94 -15.54 -11.95
N ARG A 83 2.12 -16.19 -11.12
CA ARG A 83 1.31 -17.35 -11.50
C ARG A 83 -0.16 -17.07 -11.38
N ILE A 84 -0.94 -17.50 -12.37
CA ILE A 84 -2.40 -17.55 -12.30
C ILE A 84 -2.86 -18.98 -12.32
N ALA A 85 -3.65 -19.36 -11.32
CA ALA A 85 -4.24 -20.69 -11.19
C ALA A 85 -5.77 -20.63 -11.18
N ASP A 86 -6.42 -21.74 -11.52
CA ASP A 86 -7.85 -21.93 -11.29
C ASP A 86 -8.14 -22.45 -9.87
N LYS A 87 -9.40 -22.55 -9.49
CA LYS A 87 -9.83 -23.05 -8.17
C LYS A 87 -9.45 -24.53 -7.90
N HIS A 88 -8.99 -25.25 -8.93
CA HIS A 88 -8.48 -26.62 -8.81
C HIS A 88 -6.96 -26.66 -8.65
N GLY A 89 -6.29 -25.50 -8.57
CA GLY A 89 -4.84 -25.39 -8.43
C GLY A 89 -4.09 -25.62 -9.75
N ARG A 90 -4.78 -25.67 -10.89
CA ARG A 90 -4.14 -25.81 -12.19
C ARG A 90 -3.60 -24.46 -12.65
N ILE A 91 -2.29 -24.37 -12.90
CA ILE A 91 -1.61 -23.16 -13.37
C ILE A 91 -1.99 -22.94 -14.85
N LEU A 92 -2.50 -21.74 -15.16
CA LEU A 92 -2.93 -21.32 -16.50
C LEU A 92 -2.02 -20.25 -17.10
N PHE A 93 -1.23 -19.60 -16.26
CA PHE A 93 -0.20 -18.65 -16.62
C PHE A 93 0.96 -18.78 -15.62
N ASP A 94 2.20 -18.79 -16.11
CA ASP A 94 3.41 -18.88 -15.28
C ASP A 94 4.51 -18.02 -15.93
N ASP A 95 4.80 -16.89 -15.33
CA ASP A 95 5.93 -16.03 -15.69
C ASP A 95 6.94 -16.05 -14.54
N HIS A 96 8.18 -16.38 -14.86
CA HIS A 96 9.27 -16.48 -13.87
C HIS A 96 9.86 -15.13 -13.49
N GLY A 97 9.48 -14.03 -14.13
CA GLY A 97 9.88 -12.67 -13.78
C GLY A 97 11.36 -12.34 -13.98
N ASN A 98 12.09 -13.09 -14.80
CA ASN A 98 13.56 -13.03 -14.90
C ASN A 98 14.12 -11.73 -15.52
N GLU A 99 13.31 -10.92 -16.17
CA GLU A 99 13.72 -9.71 -16.89
C GLU A 99 12.99 -8.43 -16.42
N GLY A 100 12.30 -8.51 -15.29
CA GLY A 100 11.51 -7.37 -14.79
C GLY A 100 12.36 -6.26 -14.16
N ASP A 101 11.84 -5.05 -14.18
CA ASP A 101 12.43 -3.86 -13.56
C ASP A 101 11.66 -3.39 -12.31
N ARG A 102 10.77 -4.26 -11.77
CA ARG A 102 9.91 -3.99 -10.62
C ARG A 102 10.19 -4.95 -9.46
N PRO A 103 11.40 -4.87 -8.85
CA PRO A 103 11.77 -5.79 -7.79
C PRO A 103 10.81 -5.70 -6.61
N GLU A 104 10.60 -6.84 -5.97
CA GLU A 104 9.84 -6.95 -4.73
C GLU A 104 10.66 -6.44 -3.55
N VAL A 105 9.99 -5.82 -2.59
CA VAL A 105 10.58 -5.42 -1.31
C VAL A 105 9.59 -5.60 -0.18
N ASP A 106 10.02 -6.15 0.94
CA ASP A 106 9.15 -6.27 2.11
C ASP A 106 8.83 -4.88 2.67
N ARG A 107 7.56 -4.63 2.94
CA ARG A 107 7.08 -3.32 3.46
C ARG A 107 7.80 -2.90 4.73
N ALA A 108 8.10 -3.86 5.62
CA ALA A 108 8.84 -3.60 6.85
C ALA A 108 10.27 -3.14 6.56
N GLN A 109 10.97 -3.81 5.64
CA GLN A 109 12.33 -3.45 5.25
C GLN A 109 12.38 -2.08 4.56
N LEU A 110 11.43 -1.79 3.67
CA LEU A 110 11.31 -0.48 3.03
C LEU A 110 11.09 0.63 4.07
N ARG A 111 10.17 0.41 5.01
CA ARG A 111 9.90 1.37 6.10
C ARG A 111 11.14 1.58 6.97
N GLN A 112 11.90 0.51 7.26
CA GLN A 112 13.11 0.57 8.08
C GLN A 112 14.19 1.43 7.41
N ILE A 113 14.52 1.22 6.13
CA ILE A 113 15.55 2.03 5.45
C ILE A 113 15.14 3.51 5.33
N LEU A 114 13.85 3.81 5.21
CA LEU A 114 13.34 5.18 5.25
C LEU A 114 13.55 5.80 6.63
N LEU A 115 13.21 5.09 7.71
CA LEU A 115 13.42 5.53 9.09
C LEU A 115 14.90 5.76 9.40
N ASP A 116 15.76 4.81 9.05
CA ASP A 116 17.21 4.88 9.29
C ASP A 116 17.86 6.06 8.55
N SER A 117 17.22 6.53 7.50
CA SER A 117 17.70 7.68 6.71
C SER A 117 17.39 9.04 7.34
N LEU A 118 16.53 9.09 8.37
CA LEU A 118 16.10 10.32 9.02
C LEU A 118 16.89 10.59 10.30
N PRO A 119 17.14 11.86 10.64
CA PRO A 119 17.74 12.22 11.93
C PRO A 119 16.86 11.77 13.11
N THR A 120 17.51 11.45 14.22
CA THR A 120 16.83 11.13 15.48
C THR A 120 15.89 12.27 15.88
N GLY A 121 14.66 11.92 16.28
CA GLY A 121 13.66 12.87 16.75
C GLY A 121 12.81 13.55 15.65
N VAL A 122 13.06 13.27 14.37
CA VAL A 122 12.14 13.70 13.29
C VAL A 122 10.82 12.95 13.38
N VAL A 123 10.84 11.65 13.71
CA VAL A 123 9.62 10.86 13.92
C VAL A 123 9.23 10.89 15.39
N ARG A 124 8.01 11.34 15.65
CA ARG A 124 7.36 11.38 16.96
C ARG A 124 6.41 10.18 17.07
N TRP A 125 6.87 9.14 17.73
CA TRP A 125 6.10 7.93 17.98
C TRP A 125 5.02 8.15 19.06
N GLY A 126 3.92 7.41 18.98
CA GLY A 126 2.81 7.52 19.92
C GLY A 126 2.05 8.84 19.83
N HIS A 127 2.11 9.55 18.70
CA HIS A 127 1.48 10.85 18.49
C HIS A 127 0.38 10.75 17.43
N ALA A 128 -0.79 10.25 17.84
CA ALA A 128 -2.00 10.32 17.02
C ALA A 128 -2.68 11.69 17.20
N PRO A 129 -2.96 12.46 16.14
CA PRO A 129 -3.76 13.66 16.27
C PRO A 129 -5.18 13.34 16.75
N LYS A 130 -5.60 13.93 17.85
CA LYS A 130 -6.98 13.91 18.33
C LYS A 130 -7.83 14.93 17.57
N SER A 131 -7.27 16.09 17.28
CA SER A 131 -7.88 17.14 16.46
C SER A 131 -6.82 18.00 15.79
N VAL A 132 -7.24 18.69 14.74
CA VAL A 132 -6.43 19.69 14.03
C VAL A 132 -7.25 20.96 13.92
N GLU A 133 -6.75 22.07 14.47
CA GLU A 133 -7.47 23.33 14.60
C GLU A 133 -6.81 24.42 13.76
N ALA A 134 -7.59 25.03 12.87
CA ALA A 134 -7.14 26.21 12.13
C ALA A 134 -7.04 27.41 13.07
N GLN A 135 -5.93 28.13 13.01
CA GLN A 135 -5.66 29.34 13.82
C GLN A 135 -5.94 30.59 12.99
N SER A 136 -6.16 31.72 13.68
CA SER A 136 -6.46 33.00 13.03
C SER A 136 -5.31 33.57 12.20
N ASP A 137 -4.08 33.11 12.44
CA ASP A 137 -2.87 33.49 11.69
C ASP A 137 -2.64 32.64 10.45
N GLY A 138 -3.54 31.69 10.18
CA GLY A 138 -3.46 30.77 9.02
C GLY A 138 -2.62 29.51 9.27
N THR A 139 -2.09 29.32 10.48
CA THR A 139 -1.43 28.08 10.89
C THR A 139 -2.45 27.03 11.34
N PHE A 140 -1.98 25.79 11.54
CA PHE A 140 -2.77 24.69 12.07
C PHE A 140 -2.12 24.14 13.34
N GLU A 141 -2.92 23.91 14.37
CA GLU A 141 -2.48 23.33 15.63
C GLU A 141 -2.89 21.87 15.71
N LEU A 142 -1.91 20.97 15.86
CA LEU A 142 -2.12 19.54 16.10
C LEU A 142 -2.26 19.32 17.61
N ILE A 143 -3.38 18.73 18.02
CA ILE A 143 -3.65 18.34 19.41
C ILE A 143 -3.61 16.80 19.47
N PHE A 144 -2.82 16.25 20.38
CA PHE A 144 -2.56 14.81 20.46
C PHE A 144 -3.40 14.13 21.55
N ASP A 145 -3.72 12.85 21.34
CA ASP A 145 -4.49 12.02 22.27
C ASP A 145 -3.66 11.57 23.49
N ASN A 146 -2.33 11.51 23.36
CA ASN A 146 -1.39 11.11 24.40
C ASN A 146 -1.12 12.21 25.46
N GLY A 147 -1.76 13.37 25.35
CA GLY A 147 -1.58 14.51 26.27
C GLY A 147 -0.30 15.32 26.06
N SER A 148 0.44 15.08 25.00
CA SER A 148 1.58 15.94 24.61
C SER A 148 1.09 17.37 24.32
N ALA A 149 1.99 18.35 24.48
CA ALA A 149 1.68 19.73 24.18
C ALA A 149 1.30 19.89 22.70
N PRO A 150 0.27 20.73 22.39
CA PRO A 150 -0.07 21.02 21.01
C PRO A 150 1.10 21.64 20.24
N GLU A 151 1.19 21.31 18.95
CA GLU A 151 2.23 21.87 18.07
C GLU A 151 1.60 22.56 16.85
N ARG A 152 2.19 23.70 16.43
CA ARG A 152 1.69 24.54 15.32
C ARG A 152 2.56 24.40 14.09
N PHE A 153 1.91 24.36 12.92
CA PHE A 153 2.53 24.23 11.61
C PHE A 153 1.89 25.18 10.59
N ASP A 154 2.72 25.67 9.67
CA ASP A 154 2.25 26.45 8.51
C ASP A 154 1.64 25.51 7.45
N LEU A 155 2.17 24.28 7.34
CA LEU A 155 1.69 23.24 6.45
C LEU A 155 1.53 21.90 7.19
N VAL A 156 0.32 21.36 7.20
CA VAL A 156 0.01 20.02 7.68
C VAL A 156 -0.22 19.10 6.47
N VAL A 157 0.52 18.00 6.40
CA VAL A 157 0.40 17.00 5.35
C VAL A 157 -0.18 15.71 5.92
N GLY A 158 -1.37 15.33 5.48
CA GLY A 158 -1.97 14.05 5.82
C GLY A 158 -1.38 12.92 4.97
N ALA A 159 -0.65 12.00 5.62
CA ALA A 159 -0.11 10.76 5.07
C ALA A 159 -0.55 9.54 5.94
N ASP A 160 -1.70 9.68 6.59
CA ASP A 160 -2.22 8.83 7.67
C ASP A 160 -3.16 7.72 7.17
N GLY A 161 -3.09 7.43 5.88
CA GLY A 161 -3.70 6.26 5.27
C GLY A 161 -5.20 6.40 4.96
N ALA A 162 -5.83 5.29 4.61
CA ALA A 162 -7.20 5.23 4.11
C ALA A 162 -8.23 5.94 5.01
N TRP A 163 -8.07 5.83 6.33
CA TRP A 163 -8.97 6.41 7.34
C TRP A 163 -8.41 7.70 7.93
N SER A 164 -7.85 8.54 7.07
CA SER A 164 -7.20 9.81 7.43
C SER A 164 -8.04 10.68 8.36
N GLN A 165 -7.41 11.15 9.45
CA GLN A 165 -7.95 12.17 10.35
C GLN A 165 -7.74 13.59 9.80
N ILE A 166 -6.84 13.76 8.82
CA ILE A 166 -6.54 15.05 8.20
C ILE A 166 -7.50 15.33 7.03
N ARG A 167 -7.96 14.28 6.30
CA ARG A 167 -8.88 14.44 5.15
C ARG A 167 -10.10 15.31 5.43
N PRO A 168 -10.79 15.20 6.59
CA PRO A 168 -11.96 16.02 6.87
C PRO A 168 -11.71 17.54 6.83
N LEU A 169 -10.47 17.98 6.91
CA LEU A 169 -10.12 19.40 6.78
C LEU A 169 -10.28 19.93 5.34
N VAL A 170 -10.18 19.07 4.34
CA VAL A 170 -10.23 19.45 2.92
C VAL A 170 -11.38 18.77 2.16
N SER A 171 -11.84 17.61 2.61
CA SER A 171 -12.92 16.86 1.96
C SER A 171 -13.72 16.04 2.98
N PRO A 172 -15.06 16.07 2.97
CA PRO A 172 -15.90 15.25 3.84
C PRO A 172 -16.03 13.80 3.35
N VAL A 173 -15.47 13.47 2.19
CA VAL A 173 -15.60 12.15 1.54
C VAL A 173 -14.88 11.09 2.35
N ARG A 174 -15.53 9.95 2.52
CA ARG A 174 -14.99 8.77 3.22
C ARG A 174 -14.84 7.61 2.27
N PRO A 175 -13.91 6.67 2.54
CA PRO A 175 -13.84 5.42 1.77
C PRO A 175 -15.13 4.62 1.89
N GLU A 176 -15.59 4.07 0.77
CA GLU A 176 -16.79 3.25 0.67
C GLU A 176 -16.41 1.79 0.45
N TYR A 177 -17.16 0.88 1.08
CA TYR A 177 -16.94 -0.55 0.97
C TYR A 177 -17.48 -1.09 -0.37
N GLU A 178 -16.63 -1.79 -1.13
CA GLU A 178 -16.95 -2.30 -2.48
C GLU A 178 -17.47 -3.76 -2.51
N GLY A 179 -17.85 -4.29 -1.35
CA GLY A 179 -18.46 -5.61 -1.27
C GLY A 179 -17.47 -6.77 -1.32
N ILE A 180 -16.16 -6.51 -1.16
CA ILE A 180 -15.10 -7.52 -1.17
C ILE A 180 -14.35 -7.49 0.16
N LEU A 181 -14.22 -8.66 0.77
CA LEU A 181 -13.40 -8.90 1.95
C LEU A 181 -12.10 -9.59 1.57
N PHE A 182 -11.02 -9.15 2.17
CA PHE A 182 -9.76 -9.87 2.26
C PHE A 182 -9.61 -10.42 3.67
N VAL A 183 -9.34 -11.71 3.79
CA VAL A 183 -8.88 -12.30 5.05
C VAL A 183 -7.39 -12.61 4.88
N GLU A 184 -6.57 -11.85 5.59
CA GLU A 184 -5.12 -11.98 5.58
C GLU A 184 -4.70 -13.25 6.33
N PHE A 185 -3.78 -14.00 5.75
CA PHE A 185 -3.13 -15.15 6.35
C PHE A 185 -1.61 -15.10 6.13
N HIS A 186 -0.88 -15.81 6.97
CA HIS A 186 0.57 -15.85 6.91
C HIS A 186 1.07 -17.28 7.15
N LEU A 187 2.11 -17.69 6.42
CA LEU A 187 2.86 -18.92 6.63
C LEU A 187 4.35 -18.59 6.77
N ALA A 188 4.96 -19.10 7.83
CA ALA A 188 6.40 -18.99 8.06
C ALA A 188 7.12 -20.24 7.53
N ASP A 189 8.42 -20.11 7.26
CA ASP A 189 9.33 -21.22 6.94
C ASP A 189 8.82 -22.16 5.83
N VAL A 190 8.15 -21.62 4.78
CA VAL A 190 7.50 -22.43 3.76
C VAL A 190 8.47 -23.36 3.02
N ASP A 191 9.74 -22.97 2.91
CA ASP A 191 10.79 -23.76 2.25
C ASP A 191 11.21 -25.01 3.03
N THR A 192 10.76 -25.16 4.28
CA THR A 192 11.07 -26.30 5.12
C THR A 192 9.85 -27.00 5.67
N GLN A 193 8.77 -26.26 5.95
CA GLN A 193 7.58 -26.80 6.63
C GLN A 193 6.40 -27.00 5.66
N HIS A 194 6.36 -26.25 4.54
CA HIS A 194 5.21 -26.20 3.61
C HIS A 194 5.69 -26.28 2.15
N LEU A 195 6.48 -27.32 1.82
CA LEU A 195 7.14 -27.45 0.52
C LEU A 195 6.18 -27.38 -0.67
N ASP A 196 5.00 -27.98 -0.55
CA ASP A 196 3.99 -27.97 -1.64
C ASP A 196 3.43 -26.56 -1.85
N ILE A 197 3.28 -25.77 -0.77
CA ILE A 197 2.87 -24.37 -0.85
C ILE A 197 4.00 -23.53 -1.47
N ALA A 198 5.24 -23.76 -1.04
CA ALA A 198 6.40 -23.09 -1.62
C ALA A 198 6.52 -23.34 -3.13
N GLU A 199 6.31 -24.59 -3.57
CA GLU A 199 6.31 -24.96 -4.98
C GLU A 199 5.16 -24.30 -5.75
N LEU A 200 3.95 -24.27 -5.18
CA LEU A 200 2.77 -23.68 -5.82
C LEU A 200 2.90 -22.16 -5.96
N VAL A 201 3.41 -21.45 -4.94
CA VAL A 201 3.65 -20.00 -5.01
C VAL A 201 4.82 -19.68 -5.94
N GLY A 202 5.88 -20.48 -5.92
CA GLY A 202 7.11 -20.24 -6.69
C GLY A 202 7.91 -19.03 -6.20
N HIS A 203 8.56 -18.34 -7.14
CA HIS A 203 9.33 -17.12 -6.88
C HIS A 203 8.51 -15.88 -7.27
N GLY A 204 7.71 -15.37 -6.33
CA GLY A 204 6.90 -14.17 -6.54
C GLY A 204 5.47 -14.28 -6.04
N LYS A 205 4.51 -14.15 -6.94
CA LYS A 205 3.07 -14.08 -6.64
C LYS A 205 2.31 -15.25 -7.27
N MET A 206 1.38 -15.81 -6.53
CA MET A 206 0.40 -16.78 -7.05
C MET A 206 -1.01 -16.26 -6.77
N PHE A 207 -1.82 -16.16 -7.81
CA PHE A 207 -3.21 -15.75 -7.72
C PHE A 207 -4.09 -16.87 -8.27
N ALA A 208 -4.85 -17.52 -7.39
CA ALA A 208 -5.88 -18.47 -7.79
C ALA A 208 -7.24 -17.79 -7.81
N PHE A 209 -8.00 -17.91 -8.91
CA PHE A 209 -9.31 -17.31 -9.06
C PHE A 209 -10.36 -18.33 -9.48
N GLY A 210 -11.60 -18.13 -9.00
CA GLY A 210 -12.78 -18.91 -9.37
C GLY A 210 -14.01 -18.43 -8.64
N ASP A 211 -15.17 -18.47 -9.28
CA ASP A 211 -16.49 -18.20 -8.66
C ASP A 211 -16.55 -16.88 -7.87
N CYS A 212 -15.97 -15.81 -8.42
CA CYS A 212 -15.86 -14.49 -7.77
C CYS A 212 -15.11 -14.52 -6.44
N LYS A 213 -14.21 -15.48 -6.24
CA LYS A 213 -13.33 -15.64 -5.08
C LYS A 213 -11.88 -15.74 -5.54
N GLY A 214 -10.94 -15.53 -4.62
CA GLY A 214 -9.51 -15.68 -4.90
C GLY A 214 -8.70 -16.07 -3.67
N ILE A 215 -7.64 -16.85 -3.89
CA ILE A 215 -6.53 -17.01 -2.95
C ILE A 215 -5.32 -16.36 -3.60
N LEU A 216 -4.85 -15.30 -2.98
CA LEU A 216 -3.71 -14.52 -3.43
C LEU A 216 -2.57 -14.74 -2.45
N ALA A 217 -1.46 -15.27 -2.92
CA ALA A 217 -0.29 -15.56 -2.09
C ALA A 217 0.94 -14.88 -2.69
N GLN A 218 1.81 -14.39 -1.85
CA GLN A 218 3.00 -13.67 -2.24
C GLN A 218 4.17 -14.09 -1.37
N ARG A 219 5.29 -14.40 -2.04
CA ARG A 219 6.51 -14.74 -1.35
C ARG A 219 7.18 -13.50 -0.78
N ASN A 220 7.55 -13.57 0.49
CA ASN A 220 8.33 -12.57 1.20
C ASN A 220 9.76 -13.08 1.42
N SER A 221 10.65 -12.22 1.93
CA SER A 221 11.96 -12.65 2.39
C SER A 221 11.86 -13.72 3.50
N ASP A 222 12.96 -14.41 3.74
CA ASP A 222 13.11 -15.39 4.84
C ASP A 222 12.14 -16.58 4.78
N GLY A 223 11.69 -16.96 3.56
CA GLY A 223 10.80 -18.12 3.38
C GLY A 223 9.39 -17.92 3.92
N HIS A 224 8.93 -16.69 4.04
CA HIS A 224 7.55 -16.38 4.42
C HIS A 224 6.63 -16.27 3.21
N VAL A 225 5.35 -16.61 3.39
CA VAL A 225 4.27 -16.33 2.45
C VAL A 225 3.18 -15.54 3.16
N TYR A 226 2.88 -14.36 2.64
CA TYR A 226 1.68 -13.60 3.00
C TYR A 226 0.62 -13.78 1.93
N GLY A 227 -0.63 -13.88 2.35
CA GLY A 227 -1.71 -14.04 1.40
C GLY A 227 -3.05 -13.53 1.91
N TYR A 228 -4.02 -13.59 0.99
CA TYR A 228 -5.38 -13.16 1.21
C TYR A 228 -6.35 -14.18 0.63
N ALA A 229 -7.29 -14.64 1.45
CA ALA A 229 -8.51 -15.24 0.97
C ALA A 229 -9.51 -14.11 0.67
N ALA A 230 -9.84 -13.94 -0.60
CA ALA A 230 -10.61 -12.81 -1.11
C ALA A 230 -11.97 -13.26 -1.64
N PHE A 231 -13.06 -12.64 -1.23
CA PHE A 231 -14.40 -13.02 -1.64
C PHE A 231 -15.42 -11.89 -1.47
N ARG A 232 -16.55 -12.01 -2.17
CA ARG A 232 -17.67 -11.09 -1.97
C ARG A 232 -18.46 -11.43 -0.72
N ALA A 233 -18.67 -10.43 0.16
CA ALA A 233 -19.51 -10.59 1.34
C ALA A 233 -20.11 -9.25 1.81
N PRO A 234 -21.24 -9.23 2.51
CA PRO A 234 -21.72 -8.04 3.19
C PRO A 234 -20.85 -7.72 4.42
N LEU A 235 -20.81 -6.47 4.87
CA LEU A 235 -20.06 -6.08 6.08
C LEU A 235 -20.52 -6.84 7.34
N THR A 236 -21.76 -7.31 7.38
CA THR A 236 -22.28 -8.15 8.46
C THR A 236 -21.53 -9.47 8.63
N TRP A 237 -20.84 -9.95 7.58
CA TRP A 237 -19.97 -11.12 7.68
C TRP A 237 -18.82 -10.89 8.69
N LEU A 238 -18.28 -9.67 8.77
CA LEU A 238 -17.25 -9.30 9.74
C LEU A 238 -17.71 -9.42 11.19
N SER A 239 -19.02 -9.22 11.47
CA SER A 239 -19.55 -9.36 12.81
C SER A 239 -19.45 -10.78 13.33
N ASN A 240 -19.39 -11.77 12.43
CA ASN A 240 -19.20 -13.18 12.75
C ASN A 240 -17.73 -13.60 12.70
N PHE A 241 -16.85 -12.79 12.11
CA PHE A 241 -15.41 -13.02 11.99
C PHE A 241 -14.66 -12.00 12.88
N GLY A 242 -14.91 -12.05 14.18
CA GLY A 242 -14.34 -11.11 15.17
C GLY A 242 -13.22 -11.72 15.99
N SER A 243 -12.55 -10.86 16.77
CA SER A 243 -11.47 -11.24 17.69
C SER A 243 -11.85 -12.27 18.77
N GLU A 244 -13.13 -12.57 18.93
CA GLU A 244 -13.65 -13.58 19.86
C GLU A 244 -13.65 -15.00 19.28
N LEU A 245 -13.45 -15.17 17.96
CA LEU A 245 -13.32 -16.48 17.34
C LEU A 245 -11.98 -17.12 17.71
N SER A 246 -12.01 -18.41 18.04
CA SER A 246 -10.76 -19.16 18.10
C SER A 246 -10.14 -19.26 16.70
N PRO A 247 -8.80 -19.36 16.57
CA PRO A 247 -8.15 -19.52 15.28
C PRO A 247 -8.74 -20.68 14.45
N ALA A 248 -9.00 -21.81 15.09
CA ALA A 248 -9.61 -22.97 14.44
C ALA A 248 -11.03 -22.67 13.90
N ALA A 249 -11.84 -21.92 14.63
CA ALA A 249 -13.17 -21.52 14.17
C ALA A 249 -13.10 -20.51 13.00
N ALA A 250 -12.14 -19.58 13.04
CA ALA A 250 -11.88 -18.63 11.95
C ALA A 250 -11.47 -19.35 10.66
N LYS A 251 -10.52 -20.29 10.76
CA LYS A 251 -10.10 -21.15 9.64
C LYS A 251 -11.26 -21.98 9.09
N ALA A 252 -12.04 -22.64 9.95
CA ALA A 252 -13.19 -23.42 9.52
C ALA A 252 -14.26 -22.58 8.81
N MET A 253 -14.54 -21.37 9.32
CA MET A 253 -15.47 -20.44 8.69
C MET A 253 -14.98 -20.01 7.29
N LEU A 254 -13.68 -19.76 7.15
CA LEU A 254 -13.09 -19.37 5.87
C LEU A 254 -13.05 -20.54 4.88
N ILE A 255 -12.69 -21.74 5.34
CA ILE A 255 -12.75 -22.97 4.53
C ILE A 255 -14.18 -23.21 3.99
N GLY A 256 -15.21 -22.97 4.80
CA GLY A 256 -16.60 -23.04 4.34
C GLY A 256 -16.94 -22.09 3.19
N VAL A 257 -16.27 -20.95 3.09
CA VAL A 257 -16.41 -20.04 1.92
C VAL A 257 -15.80 -20.64 0.65
N PHE A 258 -14.76 -21.45 0.79
CA PHE A 258 -13.98 -22.05 -0.29
C PHE A 258 -14.17 -23.58 -0.40
N GLU A 259 -15.29 -24.14 0.10
CA GLU A 259 -15.52 -25.59 0.21
C GLU A 259 -15.37 -26.38 -1.09
N ASP A 260 -15.56 -25.73 -2.24
CA ASP A 260 -15.46 -26.31 -3.59
C ASP A 260 -14.08 -26.12 -4.24
N TRP A 261 -13.09 -25.60 -3.49
CA TRP A 261 -11.73 -25.40 -3.95
C TRP A 261 -10.85 -26.63 -3.65
N SER A 262 -9.78 -26.78 -4.44
CA SER A 262 -8.88 -27.93 -4.25
C SER A 262 -8.16 -27.89 -2.90
N GLU A 263 -7.87 -29.08 -2.37
CA GLU A 263 -7.14 -29.27 -1.12
C GLU A 263 -5.83 -28.50 -1.05
N ASN A 264 -5.06 -28.48 -2.16
CA ASN A 264 -3.79 -27.75 -2.25
C ASN A 264 -3.95 -26.24 -2.02
N LEU A 265 -5.07 -25.67 -2.44
CA LEU A 265 -5.35 -24.25 -2.22
C LEU A 265 -5.92 -24.01 -0.81
N LEU A 266 -6.72 -24.93 -0.28
CA LEU A 266 -7.24 -24.82 1.09
C LEU A 266 -6.13 -24.91 2.14
N ARG A 267 -5.00 -25.55 1.83
CA ARG A 267 -3.82 -25.61 2.72
C ARG A 267 -3.27 -24.25 3.08
N PHE A 268 -3.38 -23.24 2.22
CA PHE A 268 -3.02 -21.86 2.55
C PHE A 268 -3.82 -21.32 3.76
N ILE A 269 -5.02 -21.81 3.96
CA ILE A 269 -5.89 -21.37 5.06
C ILE A 269 -5.61 -22.19 6.32
N TYR A 270 -5.64 -23.52 6.26
CA TYR A 270 -5.55 -24.30 7.48
C TYR A 270 -4.12 -24.53 7.99
N GLU A 271 -3.08 -24.38 7.14
CA GLU A 271 -1.68 -24.43 7.55
C GLU A 271 -1.11 -23.06 7.94
N SER A 272 -1.84 -21.95 7.67
CA SER A 272 -1.43 -20.62 8.11
C SER A 272 -1.31 -20.53 9.63
N ASP A 273 -0.61 -19.52 10.11
CA ASP A 273 -0.55 -19.20 11.54
C ASP A 273 -1.95 -18.86 12.09
N ASP A 274 -2.01 -18.62 13.40
CA ASP A 274 -3.27 -18.36 14.09
C ASP A 274 -3.78 -16.92 13.96
N GLN A 275 -3.03 -16.05 13.29
CA GLN A 275 -3.39 -14.65 13.10
C GLN A 275 -4.07 -14.45 11.76
N MET A 276 -5.39 -14.34 11.77
CA MET A 276 -6.18 -13.98 10.61
C MET A 276 -6.83 -12.61 10.80
N ILE A 277 -6.65 -11.71 9.84
CA ILE A 277 -7.19 -10.34 9.91
C ILE A 277 -8.11 -10.10 8.73
N ALA A 278 -9.41 -9.88 9.01
CA ALA A 278 -10.36 -9.51 7.97
C ALA A 278 -10.27 -8.02 7.65
N ARG A 279 -10.14 -7.70 6.37
CA ARG A 279 -10.01 -6.34 5.84
C ARG A 279 -11.07 -6.07 4.79
N PRO A 280 -12.08 -5.24 5.09
CA PRO A 280 -13.01 -4.79 4.07
C PRO A 280 -12.29 -3.85 3.09
N LEU A 281 -12.37 -4.14 1.81
CA LEU A 281 -11.82 -3.26 0.78
C LEU A 281 -12.71 -2.03 0.62
N SER A 282 -12.17 -0.89 1.02
CA SER A 282 -12.86 0.40 0.99
C SER A 282 -11.99 1.44 0.28
N PHE A 283 -12.58 2.17 -0.66
CA PHE A 283 -11.88 3.10 -1.54
C PHE A 283 -12.56 4.46 -1.55
N LEU A 284 -11.79 5.48 -1.85
CA LEU A 284 -12.35 6.78 -2.21
C LEU A 284 -12.94 6.71 -3.63
N PRO A 285 -13.98 7.51 -3.93
CA PRO A 285 -14.53 7.58 -5.27
C PRO A 285 -13.47 7.95 -6.31
N VAL A 286 -13.53 7.33 -7.48
CA VAL A 286 -12.67 7.68 -8.62
C VAL A 286 -12.83 9.18 -8.95
N GLY A 287 -11.71 9.88 -9.07
CA GLY A 287 -11.70 11.32 -9.29
C GLY A 287 -11.89 12.15 -8.01
N HIS A 288 -11.74 11.54 -6.81
CA HIS A 288 -11.74 12.28 -5.55
C HIS A 288 -10.74 13.43 -5.62
N SER A 289 -11.22 14.63 -5.29
CA SER A 289 -10.46 15.87 -5.27
C SER A 289 -11.11 16.85 -4.30
N TRP A 290 -10.43 17.95 -4.02
CA TRP A 290 -10.92 19.01 -3.14
C TRP A 290 -10.48 20.38 -3.65
N GLU A 291 -11.13 21.43 -3.16
CA GLU A 291 -10.69 22.80 -3.37
C GLU A 291 -9.44 23.08 -2.52
N ASN A 292 -8.39 23.63 -3.14
CA ASN A 292 -7.14 23.89 -2.43
C ASN A 292 -7.37 24.72 -1.18
N ARG A 293 -6.94 24.21 -0.05
CA ARG A 293 -6.95 24.89 1.25
C ARG A 293 -5.52 25.19 1.68
N PRO A 294 -5.08 26.47 1.67
CA PRO A 294 -3.73 26.82 2.10
C PRO A 294 -3.41 26.28 3.50
N GLY A 295 -2.25 25.67 3.65
CA GLY A 295 -1.78 25.12 4.93
C GLY A 295 -2.19 23.67 5.24
N VAL A 296 -3.00 23.02 4.38
CA VAL A 296 -3.32 21.59 4.52
C VAL A 296 -3.29 20.92 3.15
N THR A 297 -2.69 19.75 3.09
CA THR A 297 -2.79 18.86 1.92
C THR A 297 -2.73 17.39 2.32
N LEU A 298 -3.02 16.50 1.38
CA LEU A 298 -2.99 15.04 1.58
C LEU A 298 -2.11 14.39 0.51
N LEU A 299 -1.62 13.19 0.81
CA LEU A 299 -0.95 12.34 -0.17
C LEU A 299 -1.20 10.86 0.10
N GLY A 300 -0.97 10.02 -0.89
CA GLY A 300 -1.17 8.57 -0.81
C GLY A 300 -2.60 8.18 -0.45
N ASP A 301 -2.76 7.14 0.36
CA ASP A 301 -4.09 6.62 0.73
C ASP A 301 -4.96 7.65 1.48
N ALA A 302 -4.37 8.64 2.13
CA ALA A 302 -5.12 9.74 2.72
C ALA A 302 -5.83 10.58 1.66
N ALA A 303 -5.26 10.71 0.47
CA ALA A 303 -5.79 11.46 -0.66
C ALA A 303 -6.64 10.59 -1.62
N HIS A 304 -6.20 9.35 -1.89
CA HIS A 304 -6.72 8.56 -3.02
C HIS A 304 -6.66 7.05 -2.81
N VAL A 305 -6.95 6.54 -1.58
CA VAL A 305 -7.00 5.09 -1.37
C VAL A 305 -7.83 4.40 -2.44
N MET A 306 -7.23 3.43 -3.12
CA MET A 306 -7.78 2.71 -4.26
C MET A 306 -7.64 1.19 -4.11
N SER A 307 -8.24 0.45 -5.02
CA SER A 307 -8.13 -1.01 -5.09
C SER A 307 -6.66 -1.46 -5.22
N PRO A 308 -6.26 -2.55 -4.55
CA PRO A 308 -4.89 -3.07 -4.66
C PRO A 308 -4.61 -3.76 -6.01
N PHE A 309 -5.61 -3.93 -6.88
CA PHE A 309 -5.50 -4.72 -8.11
C PHE A 309 -4.74 -4.06 -9.27
N SER A 310 -4.24 -2.83 -9.09
CA SER A 310 -3.25 -2.23 -10.01
C SER A 310 -1.82 -2.32 -9.51
N GLY A 311 -1.60 -2.67 -8.22
CA GLY A 311 -0.29 -2.65 -7.58
C GLY A 311 0.32 -1.25 -7.38
N GLU A 312 -0.40 -0.17 -7.73
CA GLU A 312 0.18 1.17 -7.81
C GLU A 312 0.08 1.99 -6.53
N GLY A 313 -0.82 1.64 -5.58
CA GLY A 313 -1.15 2.52 -4.45
C GLY A 313 0.04 3.03 -3.65
N ALA A 314 0.93 2.14 -3.20
CA ALA A 314 2.12 2.52 -2.44
C ALA A 314 3.15 3.27 -3.30
N ASN A 315 3.32 2.87 -4.55
CA ASN A 315 4.20 3.52 -5.52
C ASN A 315 3.76 4.97 -5.78
N LEU A 316 2.48 5.19 -6.01
CA LEU A 316 1.90 6.53 -6.20
C LEU A 316 2.01 7.37 -4.93
N ALA A 317 1.80 6.79 -3.76
CA ALA A 317 1.94 7.48 -2.49
C ALA A 317 3.38 7.99 -2.26
N MET A 318 4.39 7.21 -2.63
CA MET A 318 5.79 7.64 -2.59
C MET A 318 6.10 8.67 -3.68
N ARG A 319 5.49 8.55 -4.86
CA ARG A 319 5.61 9.55 -5.93
C ARG A 319 5.00 10.88 -5.52
N ASP A 320 3.85 10.91 -4.87
CA ASP A 320 3.24 12.11 -4.32
C ASP A 320 4.17 12.82 -3.34
N ALA A 321 4.80 12.02 -2.44
CA ALA A 321 5.78 12.54 -1.50
C ALA A 321 6.97 13.22 -2.20
N ALA A 322 7.49 12.60 -3.27
CA ALA A 322 8.57 13.17 -4.06
C ALA A 322 8.15 14.45 -4.79
N ASP A 323 7.00 14.43 -5.45
CA ASP A 323 6.51 15.59 -6.20
C ASP A 323 6.23 16.79 -5.28
N LEU A 324 5.64 16.56 -4.11
CA LEU A 324 5.41 17.61 -3.11
C LEU A 324 6.73 18.17 -2.56
N ALA A 325 7.65 17.29 -2.15
CA ALA A 325 8.93 17.72 -1.58
C ALA A 325 9.79 18.52 -2.58
N LEU A 326 9.90 18.04 -3.83
CA LEU A 326 10.63 18.73 -4.90
C LEU A 326 9.95 20.06 -5.25
N GLY A 327 8.61 20.08 -5.31
CA GLY A 327 7.86 21.32 -5.53
C GLY A 327 8.10 22.36 -4.44
N LEU A 328 8.20 21.96 -3.19
CA LEU A 328 8.51 22.84 -2.05
C LEU A 328 9.98 23.30 -2.08
N ALA A 329 10.90 22.44 -2.45
CA ALA A 329 12.32 22.77 -2.50
C ALA A 329 12.66 23.78 -3.62
N ASP A 330 11.88 23.80 -4.70
CA ASP A 330 12.15 24.57 -5.91
C ASP A 330 11.24 25.82 -6.05
N CYS A 331 10.48 26.16 -5.00
CA CYS A 331 9.50 27.24 -5.06
C CYS A 331 9.91 28.51 -4.33
N ALA A 332 9.43 29.66 -4.84
CA ALA A 332 9.43 30.93 -4.11
C ALA A 332 8.14 31.14 -3.29
N ASP A 333 7.06 30.42 -3.63
CA ASP A 333 5.74 30.44 -2.99
C ASP A 333 5.31 28.98 -2.76
N TRP A 334 5.41 28.56 -1.52
CA TRP A 334 5.09 27.18 -1.14
C TRP A 334 3.57 26.88 -1.26
N LYS A 335 2.68 27.88 -1.09
CA LYS A 335 1.23 27.69 -1.25
C LYS A 335 0.88 27.39 -2.70
N ALA A 336 1.48 28.14 -3.62
CA ALA A 336 1.32 27.87 -5.05
C ALA A 336 1.93 26.50 -5.45
N ALA A 337 3.03 26.09 -4.81
CA ALA A 337 3.64 24.76 -5.03
C ALA A 337 2.70 23.64 -4.58
N VAL A 338 2.08 23.73 -3.41
CA VAL A 338 1.07 22.78 -2.92
C VAL A 338 -0.12 22.71 -3.87
N ALA A 339 -0.69 23.84 -4.26
CA ALA A 339 -1.83 23.87 -5.19
C ALA A 339 -1.50 23.25 -6.56
N ARG A 340 -0.26 23.42 -7.05
CA ARG A 340 0.21 22.77 -8.29
C ARG A 340 0.34 21.26 -8.10
N PHE A 341 0.94 20.83 -7.00
CA PHE A 341 1.07 19.42 -6.63
C PHE A 341 -0.29 18.73 -6.62
N GLU A 342 -1.28 19.27 -5.91
CA GLU A 342 -2.62 18.69 -5.82
C GLU A 342 -3.26 18.45 -7.19
N ARG A 343 -3.19 19.43 -8.11
CA ARG A 343 -3.74 19.27 -9.47
C ARG A 343 -3.12 18.11 -10.24
N VAL A 344 -1.80 17.93 -10.12
CA VAL A 344 -1.08 16.84 -10.80
C VAL A 344 -1.43 15.51 -10.17
N MET A 345 -1.45 15.44 -8.83
CA MET A 345 -1.81 14.27 -8.06
C MET A 345 -3.24 13.82 -8.36
N PHE A 346 -4.23 14.72 -8.36
CA PHE A 346 -5.64 14.39 -8.66
C PHE A 346 -5.80 13.71 -10.02
N HIS A 347 -5.14 14.24 -11.05
CA HIS A 347 -5.22 13.63 -12.37
C HIS A 347 -4.61 12.22 -12.39
N ARG A 348 -3.40 12.05 -11.87
CA ARG A 348 -2.70 10.76 -11.81
C ARG A 348 -3.49 9.74 -10.99
N ALA A 349 -3.92 10.12 -9.81
CA ALA A 349 -4.71 9.26 -8.92
C ALA A 349 -6.04 8.83 -9.53
N SER A 350 -6.74 9.73 -10.25
CA SER A 350 -7.99 9.42 -10.91
C SER A 350 -7.83 8.33 -11.98
N VAL A 351 -6.78 8.42 -12.79
CA VAL A 351 -6.48 7.40 -13.83
C VAL A 351 -6.17 6.05 -13.19
N ALA A 352 -5.28 6.03 -12.19
CA ALA A 352 -4.90 4.80 -11.51
C ALA A 352 -6.07 4.16 -10.74
N ALA A 353 -6.87 4.97 -10.03
CA ALA A 353 -8.03 4.47 -9.30
C ALA A 353 -9.10 3.87 -10.23
N ALA A 354 -9.33 4.47 -11.41
CA ALA A 354 -10.26 3.93 -12.40
C ALA A 354 -9.78 2.57 -12.92
N ALA A 355 -8.50 2.45 -13.28
CA ALA A 355 -7.92 1.20 -13.74
C ALA A 355 -7.95 0.11 -12.65
N ALA A 356 -7.58 0.46 -11.42
CA ALA A 356 -7.59 -0.45 -10.28
C ALA A 356 -9.00 -0.98 -9.94
N LEU A 357 -10.01 -0.10 -10.01
CA LEU A 357 -11.40 -0.49 -9.77
C LEU A 357 -11.94 -1.39 -10.87
N ALA A 358 -11.61 -1.11 -12.13
CA ALA A 358 -11.98 -1.95 -13.27
C ALA A 358 -11.35 -3.35 -13.13
N ALA A 359 -10.03 -3.43 -12.90
CA ALA A 359 -9.33 -4.70 -12.71
C ALA A 359 -9.93 -5.54 -11.58
N MET A 360 -10.26 -4.92 -10.45
CA MET A 360 -10.91 -5.62 -9.34
C MET A 360 -12.30 -6.17 -9.74
N ARG A 361 -13.13 -5.36 -10.40
CA ARG A 361 -14.47 -5.79 -10.83
C ARG A 361 -14.41 -6.92 -11.84
N ASP A 362 -13.44 -6.86 -12.74
CA ASP A 362 -13.21 -7.90 -13.75
C ASP A 362 -12.80 -9.22 -13.08
N VAL A 363 -11.83 -9.19 -12.17
CA VAL A 363 -11.34 -10.38 -11.45
C VAL A 363 -12.41 -11.03 -10.57
N PHE A 364 -13.26 -10.22 -9.90
CA PHE A 364 -14.38 -10.75 -9.08
C PHE A 364 -15.71 -10.81 -9.86
N SER A 365 -15.64 -11.03 -11.18
CA SER A 365 -16.77 -11.35 -12.05
C SER A 365 -16.86 -12.86 -12.35
N GLY A 366 -17.95 -13.29 -13.00
CA GLY A 366 -18.08 -14.68 -13.46
C GLY A 366 -17.02 -15.10 -14.49
N ALA A 367 -16.37 -14.14 -15.18
CA ALA A 367 -15.27 -14.36 -16.12
C ALA A 367 -13.89 -14.03 -15.52
N GLY A 368 -13.80 -13.83 -14.20
CA GLY A 368 -12.64 -13.25 -13.54
C GLY A 368 -11.32 -13.96 -13.80
N LEU A 369 -11.33 -15.28 -13.80
CA LEU A 369 -10.14 -16.08 -14.14
C LEU A 369 -9.65 -15.82 -15.59
N ALA A 370 -10.56 -15.77 -16.55
CA ALA A 370 -10.21 -15.49 -17.94
C ALA A 370 -9.62 -14.08 -18.10
N HIS A 371 -10.22 -13.08 -17.46
CA HIS A 371 -9.71 -11.70 -17.44
C HIS A 371 -8.31 -11.62 -16.81
N ALA A 372 -8.08 -12.29 -15.68
CA ALA A 372 -6.77 -12.31 -15.03
C ALA A 372 -5.68 -12.90 -15.93
N VAL A 373 -5.97 -14.03 -16.60
CA VAL A 373 -5.02 -14.68 -17.53
C VAL A 373 -4.75 -13.78 -18.75
N GLU A 374 -5.79 -13.17 -19.33
CA GLU A 374 -5.64 -12.29 -20.50
C GLU A 374 -4.84 -11.02 -20.14
N GLN A 375 -5.12 -10.42 -18.99
CA GLN A 375 -4.38 -9.25 -18.49
C GLN A 375 -2.90 -9.58 -18.31
N MET A 376 -2.56 -10.71 -17.69
CA MET A 376 -1.16 -11.10 -17.52
C MET A 376 -0.47 -11.35 -18.87
N ARG A 377 -1.10 -12.03 -19.79
CA ARG A 377 -0.56 -12.25 -21.16
C ARG A 377 -0.33 -10.95 -21.93
N SER A 378 -1.17 -9.95 -21.73
CA SER A 378 -1.00 -8.64 -22.38
C SER A 378 0.17 -7.83 -21.83
N HIS A 379 0.52 -8.00 -20.55
CA HIS A 379 1.65 -7.33 -19.91
C HIS A 379 2.97 -8.09 -20.06
N HIS A 380 2.91 -9.41 -20.27
CA HIS A 380 4.03 -10.31 -20.44
C HIS A 380 3.85 -11.10 -21.75
N PRO A 381 4.05 -10.47 -22.93
CA PRO A 381 3.92 -11.18 -24.20
C PRO A 381 4.93 -12.34 -24.22
N GLU A 382 4.43 -13.57 -24.36
CA GLU A 382 5.24 -14.79 -24.42
C GLU A 382 6.35 -14.59 -25.46
N THR A 383 7.60 -14.69 -25.04
CA THR A 383 8.71 -14.92 -25.98
C THR A 383 8.40 -16.24 -26.70
N PRO A 384 8.32 -16.30 -28.03
CA PRO A 384 7.97 -17.54 -28.73
C PRO A 384 8.90 -18.64 -28.25
N THR A 385 8.36 -19.66 -27.61
CA THR A 385 9.09 -20.88 -27.27
C THR A 385 9.67 -21.44 -28.56
N SER A 386 10.99 -21.31 -28.74
CA SER A 386 11.70 -21.97 -29.82
C SER A 386 11.46 -23.46 -29.63
N VAL A 387 10.55 -24.00 -30.42
CA VAL A 387 10.39 -25.45 -30.57
C VAL A 387 11.76 -26.01 -30.98
N ARG A 388 12.46 -26.65 -30.06
CA ARG A 388 13.64 -27.46 -30.42
C ARG A 388 13.11 -28.61 -31.29
N PRO A 389 13.55 -28.75 -32.53
CA PRO A 389 13.21 -29.92 -33.30
C PRO A 389 13.89 -31.15 -32.66
N ALA A 390 13.16 -32.25 -32.67
CA ALA A 390 13.56 -33.56 -32.13
C ALA A 390 14.81 -34.12 -32.79
#